data_cbdb1d0d1b19a39cb369398314041129
#
_entry.id   cbdb1d0d1b19a39cb369398314041129
#
_cell.length_a   1.000
_cell.length_b   1.000
_cell.length_c   1.000
_cell.angle_alpha   90.00
_cell.angle_beta   90.00
_cell.angle_gamma   90.00
#
_symmetry.space_group_name_H-M   'P 1'
#
loop_
_entity.id
_entity.type
_entity.pdbx_description
1 polymer ?
#
loop_
_entity_poly.entity_id
_entity_poly.type
_entity_poly.pdbx_seq_one_letter_code
_entity_poly.pdbx_strand_id
1 'polypeptide(L)'
;MIAGLLLTSLASWSVIFNKLFGLRRLRRDNDDFEQSFWSGKNLNDLYASASANQHSATLERIFASGMREFLKLRERRLDAQGQLDGARRAMRASLQRELDAIEGNVGFLASVASVSPYVGLFGTVWGIMHAFVGLSNVQQVTLATVAPGIAEALVATAIGLFAAIPAVVAYNRFARDIDRIATQLESFIEEFSNILQRNAAQAPAPAR
;
A
#
# COMPACT_ATOMS: atom_id res chain seq x y z
N MET A 1 -24.37 -1.60 17.43
CA MET A 1 -23.47 -0.52 16.97
C MET A 1 -22.09 -0.60 17.59
N ILE A 2 -21.93 -0.59 18.91
CA ILE A 2 -20.62 -0.73 19.63
C ILE A 2 -19.85 -1.96 19.16
N ALA A 3 -20.48 -3.13 19.08
CA ALA A 3 -19.85 -4.35 18.58
C ALA A 3 -19.27 -4.19 17.15
N GLY A 4 -19.98 -3.50 16.26
CA GLY A 4 -19.48 -3.21 14.91
C GLY A 4 -18.22 -2.31 14.93
N LEU A 5 -18.19 -1.27 15.76
CA LEU A 5 -17.01 -0.42 15.92
C LEU A 5 -15.82 -1.18 16.51
N LEU A 6 -16.04 -2.07 17.47
CA LEU A 6 -14.99 -2.93 18.02
C LEU A 6 -14.42 -3.89 16.99
N LEU A 7 -15.27 -4.55 16.20
CA LEU A 7 -14.83 -5.42 15.10
C LEU A 7 -14.04 -4.64 14.05
N THR A 8 -14.50 -3.45 13.67
CA THR A 8 -13.80 -2.56 12.75
C THR A 8 -12.43 -2.14 13.30
N SER A 9 -12.36 -1.85 14.60
CA SER A 9 -11.10 -1.52 15.29
C SER A 9 -10.12 -2.70 15.23
N LEU A 10 -10.56 -3.91 15.54
CA LEU A 10 -9.72 -5.12 15.46
C LEU A 10 -9.22 -5.38 14.04
N ALA A 11 -10.11 -5.24 13.05
CA ALA A 11 -9.73 -5.36 11.64
C ALA A 11 -8.68 -4.30 11.25
N SER A 12 -8.83 -3.05 11.70
CA SER A 12 -7.86 -1.98 11.47
C SER A 12 -6.49 -2.31 12.05
N TRP A 13 -6.42 -2.80 13.28
CA TRP A 13 -5.16 -3.21 13.89
C TRP A 13 -4.50 -4.37 13.13
N SER A 14 -5.30 -5.34 12.65
CA SER A 14 -4.77 -6.42 11.80
C SER A 14 -4.13 -5.88 10.52
N VAL A 15 -4.81 -4.95 9.84
CA VAL A 15 -4.27 -4.28 8.63
C VAL A 15 -3.01 -3.48 8.97
N ILE A 16 -3.00 -2.73 10.08
CA ILE A 16 -1.85 -1.93 10.52
C ILE A 16 -0.60 -2.82 10.72
N PHE A 17 -0.73 -3.91 11.46
CA PHE A 17 0.41 -4.80 11.71
C PHE A 17 0.90 -5.48 10.43
N ASN A 18 -0.01 -6.02 9.62
CA ASN A 18 0.34 -6.66 8.35
C ASN A 18 1.09 -5.69 7.42
N LYS A 19 0.61 -4.45 7.29
CA LYS A 19 1.27 -3.42 6.46
C LYS A 19 2.61 -2.99 7.04
N LEU A 20 2.70 -2.81 8.34
CA LEU A 20 3.94 -2.39 9.00
C LEU A 20 5.07 -3.40 8.74
N PHE A 21 4.79 -4.69 8.90
CA PHE A 21 5.78 -5.74 8.67
C PHE A 21 6.02 -5.96 7.17
N GLY A 22 4.97 -5.93 6.36
CA GLY A 22 5.07 -6.11 4.91
C GLY A 22 5.91 -5.03 4.23
N LEU A 23 5.68 -3.73 4.54
CA LEU A 23 6.45 -2.63 3.97
C LEU A 23 7.91 -2.62 4.42
N ARG A 24 8.19 -3.01 5.68
CA ARG A 24 9.58 -3.14 6.16
C ARG A 24 10.33 -4.24 5.43
N ARG A 25 9.69 -5.39 5.25
CA ARG A 25 10.27 -6.51 4.50
C ARG A 25 10.50 -6.12 3.05
N LEU A 26 9.52 -5.53 2.39
CA LEU A 26 9.61 -5.08 1.01
C LEU A 26 10.79 -4.11 0.78
N ARG A 27 10.97 -3.13 1.66
CA ARG A 27 12.12 -2.21 1.59
C ARG A 27 13.43 -2.97 1.68
N ARG A 28 13.58 -3.82 2.68
CA ARG A 28 14.80 -4.61 2.86
C ARG A 28 15.10 -5.47 1.63
N ASP A 29 14.10 -6.18 1.12
CA ASP A 29 14.26 -7.05 -0.04
C ASP A 29 14.64 -6.23 -1.30
N ASN A 30 14.07 -5.02 -1.47
CA ASN A 30 14.45 -4.08 -2.53
C ASN A 30 15.89 -3.57 -2.36
N ASP A 31 16.29 -3.16 -1.15
CA ASP A 31 17.63 -2.66 -0.85
C ASP A 31 18.69 -3.76 -1.11
N ASP A 32 18.42 -4.99 -0.72
CA ASP A 32 19.29 -6.15 -0.97
C ASP A 32 19.46 -6.42 -2.47
N PHE A 33 18.38 -6.32 -3.25
CA PHE A 33 18.45 -6.45 -4.71
C PHE A 33 19.22 -5.29 -5.34
N GLU A 34 18.95 -4.05 -4.93
CA GLU A 34 19.62 -2.85 -5.44
C GLU A 34 21.13 -2.91 -5.20
N GLN A 35 21.58 -3.35 -4.01
CA GLN A 35 23.00 -3.58 -3.73
C GLN A 35 23.59 -4.66 -4.67
N SER A 36 22.86 -5.74 -4.91
CA SER A 36 23.30 -6.78 -5.85
C SER A 36 23.40 -6.26 -7.27
N PHE A 37 22.46 -5.40 -7.69
CA PHE A 37 22.45 -4.79 -9.01
C PHE A 37 23.68 -3.87 -9.21
N TRP A 38 23.98 -3.02 -8.23
CA TRP A 38 25.11 -2.09 -8.29
C TRP A 38 26.49 -2.74 -8.02
N SER A 39 26.53 -4.01 -7.60
CA SER A 39 27.79 -4.71 -7.38
C SER A 39 28.56 -5.06 -8.65
N GLY A 40 28.07 -4.70 -9.84
CA GLY A 40 28.73 -4.97 -11.12
C GLY A 40 28.54 -6.39 -11.65
N LYS A 41 27.58 -7.16 -11.13
CA LYS A 41 27.23 -8.47 -11.67
C LYS A 41 26.70 -8.37 -13.09
N ASN A 42 26.89 -9.44 -13.87
CA ASN A 42 26.35 -9.50 -15.23
C ASN A 42 24.81 -9.44 -15.19
N LEU A 43 24.22 -8.55 -16.02
CA LEU A 43 22.76 -8.40 -16.09
C LEU A 43 22.02 -9.69 -16.46
N ASN A 44 22.64 -10.55 -17.29
CA ASN A 44 22.03 -11.82 -17.65
C ASN A 44 21.98 -12.80 -16.48
N ASP A 45 23.02 -12.82 -15.63
CA ASP A 45 23.08 -13.67 -14.44
C ASP A 45 22.06 -13.19 -13.39
N LEU A 46 21.94 -11.87 -13.21
CA LEU A 46 20.91 -11.27 -12.37
C LEU A 46 19.50 -11.59 -12.89
N TYR A 47 19.31 -11.55 -14.20
CA TYR A 47 18.01 -11.88 -14.80
C TYR A 47 17.69 -13.39 -14.65
N ALA A 48 18.67 -14.27 -14.79
CA ALA A 48 18.46 -15.70 -14.57
C ALA A 48 18.06 -15.97 -13.12
N SER A 49 18.73 -15.35 -12.14
CA SER A 49 18.40 -15.49 -10.73
C SER A 49 17.01 -14.91 -10.39
N ALA A 50 16.70 -13.74 -10.91
CA ALA A 50 15.40 -13.09 -10.74
C ALA A 50 14.25 -13.89 -11.34
N SER A 51 14.48 -14.53 -12.47
CA SER A 51 13.48 -15.37 -13.15
C SER A 51 13.23 -16.70 -12.47
N ALA A 52 14.21 -17.23 -11.74
CA ALA A 52 14.11 -18.48 -10.99
C ALA A 52 13.48 -18.30 -9.59
N ASN A 53 13.49 -17.09 -9.06
CA ASN A 53 13.04 -16.80 -7.70
C ASN A 53 11.52 -16.58 -7.65
N GLN A 54 10.76 -17.53 -7.06
CA GLN A 54 9.31 -17.42 -6.88
C GLN A 54 8.91 -16.32 -5.87
N HIS A 55 9.82 -15.90 -4.99
CA HIS A 55 9.58 -14.88 -3.96
C HIS A 55 10.43 -13.62 -4.22
N SER A 56 10.58 -13.27 -5.49
CA SER A 56 11.37 -12.11 -5.90
C SER A 56 10.89 -10.80 -5.28
N ALA A 57 11.83 -9.91 -4.95
CA ALA A 57 11.55 -8.55 -4.49
C ALA A 57 10.76 -7.77 -5.56
N THR A 58 10.04 -6.72 -5.14
CA THR A 58 9.31 -5.84 -6.06
C THR A 58 10.22 -5.26 -7.13
N LEU A 59 11.38 -4.75 -6.73
CA LEU A 59 12.38 -4.19 -7.62
C LEU A 59 12.93 -5.24 -8.62
N GLU A 60 13.15 -6.45 -8.12
CA GLU A 60 13.60 -7.60 -8.92
C GLU A 60 12.59 -7.99 -10.01
N ARG A 61 11.28 -7.94 -9.70
CA ARG A 61 10.22 -8.22 -10.68
C ARG A 61 10.14 -7.14 -11.77
N ILE A 62 10.32 -5.88 -11.41
CA ILE A 62 10.36 -4.77 -12.36
C ILE A 62 11.58 -4.93 -13.28
N PHE A 63 12.75 -5.20 -12.72
CA PHE A 63 13.97 -5.48 -13.48
C PHE A 63 13.78 -6.64 -14.45
N ALA A 64 13.27 -7.79 -13.97
CA ALA A 64 13.04 -8.98 -14.79
C ALA A 64 12.04 -8.72 -15.92
N SER A 65 11.01 -7.90 -15.69
CA SER A 65 10.03 -7.49 -16.69
C SER A 65 10.69 -6.68 -17.81
N GLY A 66 11.51 -5.69 -17.47
CA GLY A 66 12.25 -4.88 -18.43
C GLY A 66 13.27 -5.68 -19.22
N MET A 67 14.06 -6.50 -18.53
CA MET A 67 15.09 -7.33 -19.16
C MET A 67 14.49 -8.35 -20.12
N ARG A 68 13.39 -8.99 -19.75
CA ARG A 68 12.66 -9.93 -20.60
C ARG A 68 12.20 -9.29 -21.89
N GLU A 69 11.59 -8.12 -21.82
CA GLU A 69 11.10 -7.43 -23.01
C GLU A 69 12.26 -6.91 -23.87
N PHE A 70 13.31 -6.38 -23.25
CA PHE A 70 14.53 -5.96 -23.96
C PHE A 70 15.16 -7.11 -24.77
N LEU A 71 15.35 -8.27 -24.17
CA LEU A 71 15.93 -9.44 -24.85
C LEU A 71 15.03 -9.93 -26.00
N LYS A 72 13.73 -9.99 -25.79
CA LYS A 72 12.73 -10.38 -26.81
C LYS A 72 12.73 -9.44 -28.01
N LEU A 73 12.80 -8.12 -27.77
CA LEU A 73 12.82 -7.12 -28.85
C LEU A 73 14.17 -7.13 -29.61
N ARG A 74 15.26 -7.41 -28.89
CA ARG A 74 16.58 -7.61 -29.51
C ARG A 74 16.60 -8.85 -30.42
N GLU A 75 16.00 -9.96 -30.03
CA GLU A 75 15.83 -11.14 -30.88
C GLU A 75 15.02 -10.82 -32.14
N ARG A 76 14.02 -9.97 -32.02
CA ARG A 76 13.21 -9.49 -33.15
C ARG A 76 13.92 -8.44 -34.03
N ARG A 77 15.16 -8.10 -33.70
CA ARG A 77 16.00 -7.13 -34.44
C ARG A 77 15.38 -5.73 -34.54
N LEU A 78 14.61 -5.29 -33.57
CA LEU A 78 14.18 -3.90 -33.49
C LEU A 78 15.41 -3.00 -33.35
N ASP A 79 15.25 -1.74 -33.73
CA ASP A 79 16.26 -0.70 -33.49
C ASP A 79 16.49 -0.48 -31.98
N ALA A 80 17.61 0.11 -31.63
CA ALA A 80 18.00 0.32 -30.21
C ALA A 80 16.95 1.12 -29.44
N GLN A 81 16.35 2.12 -30.08
CA GLN A 81 15.32 2.97 -29.49
C GLN A 81 14.04 2.15 -29.20
N GLY A 82 13.58 1.34 -30.14
CA GLY A 82 12.41 0.48 -29.99
C GLY A 82 12.59 -0.58 -28.88
N GLN A 83 13.82 -1.14 -28.74
CA GLN A 83 14.16 -2.05 -27.65
C GLN A 83 14.06 -1.35 -26.29
N LEU A 84 14.62 -0.14 -26.17
CA LEU A 84 14.61 0.65 -24.95
C LEU A 84 13.19 1.06 -24.54
N ASP A 85 12.41 1.60 -25.50
CA ASP A 85 11.04 2.05 -25.26
C ASP A 85 10.13 0.87 -24.85
N GLY A 86 10.33 -0.31 -25.45
CA GLY A 86 9.63 -1.53 -25.08
C GLY A 86 9.95 -1.97 -23.66
N ALA A 87 11.23 -2.01 -23.28
CA ALA A 87 11.67 -2.35 -21.94
C ALA A 87 11.11 -1.38 -20.89
N ARG A 88 11.20 -0.06 -21.18
CA ARG A 88 10.67 0.98 -20.28
C ARG A 88 9.15 0.86 -20.08
N ARG A 89 8.39 0.60 -21.13
CA ARG A 89 6.94 0.34 -21.00
C ARG A 89 6.64 -0.90 -20.19
N ALA A 90 7.40 -1.98 -20.36
CA ALA A 90 7.23 -3.21 -19.58
C ALA A 90 7.51 -2.99 -18.09
N MET A 91 8.58 -2.24 -17.76
CA MET A 91 8.91 -1.87 -16.39
C MET A 91 7.84 -1.01 -15.74
N ARG A 92 7.35 0.03 -16.44
CA ARG A 92 6.26 0.90 -15.93
C ARG A 92 4.96 0.14 -15.71
N ALA A 93 4.61 -0.78 -16.60
CA ALA A 93 3.45 -1.65 -16.42
C ALA A 93 3.61 -2.62 -15.24
N SER A 94 4.84 -3.09 -14.98
CA SER A 94 5.15 -3.88 -13.78
C SER A 94 5.09 -3.03 -12.52
N LEU A 95 5.68 -1.83 -12.53
CA LEU A 95 5.61 -0.88 -11.43
C LEU A 95 4.17 -0.61 -10.99
N GLN A 96 3.28 -0.32 -11.94
CA GLN A 96 1.88 -0.03 -11.60
C GLN A 96 1.21 -1.21 -10.88
N ARG A 97 1.41 -2.44 -11.37
CA ARG A 97 0.87 -3.63 -10.69
C ARG A 97 1.43 -3.83 -9.29
N GLU A 98 2.71 -3.53 -9.08
CA GLU A 98 3.35 -3.62 -7.78
C GLU A 98 2.81 -2.55 -6.81
N LEU A 99 2.62 -1.33 -7.28
CA LEU A 99 2.04 -0.26 -6.48
C LEU A 99 0.59 -0.57 -6.08
N ASP A 100 -0.24 -1.06 -7.02
CA ASP A 100 -1.61 -1.49 -6.73
C ASP A 100 -1.65 -2.57 -5.62
N ALA A 101 -0.71 -3.52 -5.67
CA ALA A 101 -0.58 -4.55 -4.63
C ALA A 101 -0.10 -3.98 -3.27
N ILE A 102 0.83 -3.04 -3.30
CA ILE A 102 1.35 -2.37 -2.10
C ILE A 102 0.29 -1.46 -1.47
N GLU A 103 -0.54 -0.78 -2.25
CA GLU A 103 -1.62 0.09 -1.77
C GLU A 103 -2.82 -0.70 -1.22
N GLY A 104 -2.96 -1.95 -1.58
CA GLY A 104 -4.07 -2.80 -1.13
C GLY A 104 -4.31 -2.71 0.39
N ASN A 105 -5.57 -2.61 0.80
CA ASN A 105 -6.06 -2.46 2.19
C ASN A 105 -5.69 -1.13 2.91
N VAL A 106 -4.90 -0.23 2.32
CA VAL A 106 -4.63 1.09 2.93
C VAL A 106 -5.89 1.97 2.86
N GLY A 107 -6.67 1.87 1.78
CA GLY A 107 -7.95 2.54 1.64
C GLY A 107 -8.99 2.16 2.71
N PHE A 108 -8.93 0.94 3.25
CA PHE A 108 -9.75 0.53 4.39
C PHE A 108 -9.45 1.38 5.64
N LEU A 109 -8.18 1.65 5.93
CA LEU A 109 -7.79 2.51 7.06
C LEU A 109 -8.30 3.94 6.88
N ALA A 110 -8.27 4.48 5.65
CA ALA A 110 -8.85 5.78 5.35
C ALA A 110 -10.36 5.82 5.62
N SER A 111 -11.08 4.76 5.22
CA SER A 111 -12.52 4.62 5.47
C SER A 111 -12.83 4.53 6.96
N VAL A 112 -12.08 3.73 7.72
CA VAL A 112 -12.25 3.63 9.18
C VAL A 112 -11.97 4.97 9.85
N ALA A 113 -10.89 5.65 9.47
CA ALA A 113 -10.51 6.95 10.01
C ALA A 113 -11.60 8.02 9.79
N SER A 114 -12.21 8.03 8.62
CA SER A 114 -13.23 9.03 8.26
C SER A 114 -14.63 8.69 8.77
N VAL A 115 -15.02 7.40 8.80
CA VAL A 115 -16.40 6.98 9.09
C VAL A 115 -16.63 6.69 10.57
N SER A 116 -15.65 6.07 11.27
CA SER A 116 -15.85 5.61 12.66
C SER A 116 -16.24 6.73 13.65
N PRO A 117 -15.71 7.97 13.57
CA PRO A 117 -16.15 9.06 14.44
C PRO A 117 -17.62 9.40 14.25
N TYR A 118 -18.11 9.38 13.02
CA TYR A 118 -19.52 9.70 12.72
C TYR A 118 -20.46 8.58 13.17
N VAL A 119 -20.03 7.33 13.05
CA VAL A 119 -20.79 6.20 13.61
C VAL A 119 -20.86 6.31 15.14
N GLY A 120 -19.75 6.68 15.79
CA GLY A 120 -19.72 6.94 17.23
C GLY A 120 -20.65 8.08 17.62
N LEU A 121 -20.61 9.21 16.90
CA LEU A 121 -21.47 10.36 17.12
C LEU A 121 -22.96 10.00 16.91
N PHE A 122 -23.28 9.27 15.84
CA PHE A 122 -24.62 8.77 15.64
C PHE A 122 -25.11 7.95 16.84
N GLY A 123 -24.20 7.14 17.43
CA GLY A 123 -24.49 6.39 18.64
C GLY A 123 -24.83 7.23 19.85
N THR A 124 -24.16 8.35 20.05
CA THR A 124 -24.52 9.29 21.12
C THR A 124 -25.88 9.91 20.89
N VAL A 125 -26.15 10.39 19.69
CA VAL A 125 -27.47 11.00 19.35
C VAL A 125 -28.58 10.00 19.58
N TRP A 126 -28.42 8.78 19.07
CA TRP A 126 -29.41 7.72 19.22
C TRP A 126 -29.62 7.31 20.66
N GLY A 127 -28.55 7.11 21.43
CA GLY A 127 -28.61 6.71 22.85
C GLY A 127 -29.27 7.77 23.74
N ILE A 128 -28.89 9.03 23.55
CA ILE A 128 -29.51 10.17 24.27
C ILE A 128 -30.99 10.27 23.92
N MET A 129 -31.35 10.19 22.66
CA MET A 129 -32.75 10.18 22.22
C MET A 129 -33.54 9.07 22.92
N HIS A 130 -33.01 7.85 22.97
CA HIS A 130 -33.66 6.72 23.64
C HIS A 130 -33.80 6.94 25.15
N ALA A 131 -32.79 7.53 25.79
CA ALA A 131 -32.85 7.87 27.22
C ALA A 131 -33.98 8.86 27.52
N PHE A 132 -34.20 9.86 26.65
CA PHE A 132 -35.29 10.84 26.82
C PHE A 132 -36.67 10.26 26.46
N VAL A 133 -36.75 9.44 25.42
CA VAL A 133 -38.01 8.74 25.08
C VAL A 133 -38.50 7.84 26.22
N GLY A 134 -37.58 7.18 26.93
CA GLY A 134 -37.87 6.37 28.10
C GLY A 134 -38.49 7.14 29.28
N LEU A 135 -38.36 8.47 29.31
CA LEU A 135 -38.98 9.32 30.35
C LEU A 135 -40.47 9.60 30.13
N SER A 136 -40.98 9.39 28.94
CA SER A 136 -42.37 9.72 28.60
C SER A 136 -43.42 9.04 29.51
N ASN A 137 -43.07 7.93 30.17
CA ASN A 137 -43.95 7.16 31.06
C ASN A 137 -43.56 7.22 32.55
N VAL A 138 -42.61 8.13 32.94
CA VAL A 138 -42.11 8.22 34.32
C VAL A 138 -42.73 9.44 35.01
N GLN A 139 -43.41 9.21 36.15
CA GLN A 139 -44.07 10.28 36.89
C GLN A 139 -43.11 11.26 37.60
N GLN A 140 -41.93 10.81 37.92
CA GLN A 140 -40.86 11.66 38.53
C GLN A 140 -39.57 11.46 37.76
N VAL A 141 -39.15 12.48 37.05
CA VAL A 141 -37.90 12.51 36.29
C VAL A 141 -36.77 12.99 37.21
N THR A 142 -35.80 12.12 37.44
CA THR A 142 -34.56 12.47 38.17
C THR A 142 -33.36 12.30 37.25
N LEU A 143 -32.24 12.98 37.57
CA LEU A 143 -30.98 12.80 36.83
C LEU A 143 -30.49 11.34 36.86
N ALA A 144 -30.74 10.65 37.99
CA ALA A 144 -30.41 9.24 38.13
C ALA A 144 -31.11 8.32 37.13
N THR A 145 -32.28 8.72 36.61
CA THR A 145 -33.04 7.93 35.63
C THR A 145 -32.42 7.98 34.24
N VAL A 146 -31.80 9.10 33.84
CA VAL A 146 -31.23 9.31 32.48
C VAL A 146 -29.72 9.14 32.42
N ALA A 147 -29.01 9.34 33.53
CA ALA A 147 -27.56 9.30 33.57
C ALA A 147 -26.95 8.01 32.99
N PRO A 148 -27.49 6.78 33.28
CA PRO A 148 -26.94 5.56 32.71
C PRO A 148 -27.04 5.51 31.18
N GLY A 149 -28.17 5.91 30.59
CA GLY A 149 -28.38 5.93 29.13
C GLY A 149 -27.48 6.95 28.42
N ILE A 150 -27.28 8.12 29.05
CA ILE A 150 -26.35 9.13 28.52
C ILE A 150 -24.90 8.62 28.60
N ALA A 151 -24.51 8.01 29.71
CA ALA A 151 -23.16 7.46 29.88
C ALA A 151 -22.88 6.36 28.81
N GLU A 152 -23.83 5.45 28.59
CA GLU A 152 -23.69 4.41 27.56
C GLU A 152 -23.59 5.00 26.15
N ALA A 153 -24.36 6.07 25.87
CA ALA A 153 -24.26 6.77 24.61
C ALA A 153 -22.87 7.38 24.37
N LEU A 154 -22.29 8.02 25.39
CA LEU A 154 -20.95 8.63 25.30
C LEU A 154 -19.85 7.57 25.04
N VAL A 155 -19.99 6.35 25.56
CA VAL A 155 -19.08 5.24 25.30
C VAL A 155 -19.02 4.91 23.81
N ALA A 156 -20.15 5.02 23.08
CA ALA A 156 -20.15 4.78 21.64
C ALA A 156 -19.24 5.75 20.86
N THR A 157 -19.25 7.05 21.22
CA THR A 157 -18.34 8.03 20.63
C THR A 157 -16.88 7.76 21.00
N ALA A 158 -16.61 7.43 22.26
CA ALA A 158 -15.25 7.08 22.71
C ALA A 158 -14.68 5.90 21.90
N ILE A 159 -15.47 4.85 21.66
CA ILE A 159 -15.05 3.69 20.87
C ILE A 159 -14.86 4.08 19.40
N GLY A 160 -15.74 4.91 18.84
CA GLY A 160 -15.59 5.42 17.47
C GLY A 160 -14.28 6.19 17.26
N LEU A 161 -13.91 7.05 18.21
CA LEU A 161 -12.64 7.78 18.21
C LEU A 161 -11.44 6.83 18.43
N PHE A 162 -11.58 5.88 19.33
CA PHE A 162 -10.53 4.87 19.59
C PHE A 162 -10.20 4.03 18.34
N ALA A 163 -11.20 3.72 17.51
CA ALA A 163 -10.99 3.05 16.23
C ALA A 163 -10.37 3.98 15.18
N ALA A 164 -10.80 5.24 15.12
CA ALA A 164 -10.41 6.19 14.08
C ALA A 164 -8.97 6.71 14.24
N ILE A 165 -8.55 7.03 15.47
CA ILE A 165 -7.25 7.68 15.72
C ILE A 165 -6.07 6.82 15.25
N PRO A 166 -5.95 5.53 15.62
CA PRO A 166 -4.88 4.69 15.10
C PRO A 166 -4.95 4.52 13.57
N ALA A 167 -6.16 4.42 13.01
CA ALA A 167 -6.37 4.23 11.58
C ALA A 167 -5.87 5.44 10.77
N VAL A 168 -6.16 6.68 11.19
CA VAL A 168 -5.69 7.88 10.48
C VAL A 168 -4.18 8.06 10.59
N VAL A 169 -3.58 7.78 11.75
CA VAL A 169 -2.13 7.85 11.93
C VAL A 169 -1.42 6.83 11.04
N ALA A 170 -1.93 5.59 11.02
CA ALA A 170 -1.38 4.52 10.21
C ALA A 170 -1.54 4.80 8.71
N TYR A 171 -2.72 5.24 8.26
CA TYR A 171 -2.98 5.63 6.88
C TYR A 171 -1.98 6.67 6.39
N ASN A 172 -1.84 7.78 7.12
CA ASN A 172 -0.93 8.86 6.76
C ASN A 172 0.53 8.43 6.72
N ARG A 173 0.93 7.49 7.58
CA ARG A 173 2.27 6.94 7.58
C ARG A 173 2.49 6.04 6.37
N PHE A 174 1.57 5.09 6.12
CA PHE A 174 1.71 4.14 5.02
C PHE A 174 1.64 4.82 3.65
N ALA A 175 0.77 5.81 3.47
CA ALA A 175 0.71 6.60 2.24
C ALA A 175 2.09 7.22 1.92
N ARG A 176 2.72 7.91 2.88
CA ARG A 176 4.06 8.48 2.68
C ARG A 176 5.15 7.41 2.46
N ASP A 177 5.03 6.25 3.12
CA ASP A 177 5.98 5.16 2.94
C ASP A 177 5.87 4.55 1.54
N ILE A 178 4.65 4.44 1.01
CA ILE A 178 4.37 3.95 -0.36
C ILE A 178 4.89 4.95 -1.40
N ASP A 179 4.63 6.25 -1.23
CA ASP A 179 5.15 7.30 -2.13
C ASP A 179 6.68 7.26 -2.24
N ARG A 180 7.38 7.04 -1.12
CA ARG A 180 8.84 6.90 -1.13
C ARG A 180 9.30 5.66 -1.88
N ILE A 181 8.60 4.54 -1.69
CA ILE A 181 8.89 3.30 -2.43
C ILE A 181 8.65 3.51 -3.92
N ALA A 182 7.52 4.14 -4.31
CA ALA A 182 7.21 4.44 -5.70
C ALA A 182 8.32 5.28 -6.35
N THR A 183 8.77 6.34 -5.69
CA THR A 183 9.87 7.20 -6.16
C THR A 183 11.18 6.42 -6.34
N GLN A 184 11.53 5.53 -5.40
CA GLN A 184 12.72 4.68 -5.51
C GLN A 184 12.63 3.74 -6.71
N LEU A 185 11.48 3.09 -6.91
CA LEU A 185 11.24 2.19 -8.04
C LEU A 185 11.28 2.92 -9.38
N GLU A 186 10.73 4.14 -9.46
CA GLU A 186 10.79 4.99 -10.65
C GLU A 186 12.24 5.41 -10.97
N SER A 187 13.00 5.83 -9.98
CA SER A 187 14.42 6.19 -10.14
C SER A 187 15.22 5.01 -10.69
N PHE A 188 15.00 3.82 -10.13
CA PHE A 188 15.64 2.60 -10.63
C PHE A 188 15.29 2.32 -12.11
N ILE A 189 14.03 2.49 -12.51
CA ILE A 189 13.62 2.30 -13.92
C ILE A 189 14.39 3.24 -14.86
N GLU A 190 14.56 4.50 -14.48
CA GLU A 190 15.30 5.46 -15.30
C GLU A 190 16.80 5.13 -15.35
N GLU A 191 17.40 4.76 -14.22
CA GLU A 191 18.81 4.36 -14.15
C GLU A 191 19.08 3.09 -14.95
N PHE A 192 18.25 2.08 -14.81
CA PHE A 192 18.35 0.84 -15.56
C PHE A 192 18.12 1.08 -17.07
N SER A 193 17.18 1.95 -17.43
CA SER A 193 16.97 2.36 -18.83
C SER A 193 18.22 2.98 -19.44
N ASN A 194 18.97 3.82 -18.71
CA ASN A 194 20.22 4.40 -19.15
C ASN A 194 21.32 3.33 -19.35
N ILE A 195 21.33 2.29 -18.50
CA ILE A 195 22.27 1.17 -18.70
C ILE A 195 21.93 0.38 -19.95
N LEU A 196 20.64 0.07 -20.18
CA LEU A 196 20.18 -0.62 -21.37
C LEU A 196 20.49 0.17 -22.64
N GLN A 197 20.33 1.50 -22.63
CA GLN A 197 20.67 2.37 -23.74
C GLN A 197 22.15 2.31 -24.11
N ARG A 198 23.04 2.34 -23.12
CA ARG A 198 24.49 2.20 -23.34
C ARG A 198 24.84 0.83 -23.92
N ASN A 199 24.21 -0.23 -23.42
CA ASN A 199 24.45 -1.58 -23.92
C ASN A 199 23.92 -1.78 -25.35
N ALA A 200 22.77 -1.17 -25.69
CA ALA A 200 22.21 -1.22 -27.04
C ALA A 200 23.09 -0.45 -28.05
N ALA A 201 23.68 0.69 -27.64
CA ALA A 201 24.58 1.49 -28.48
C ALA A 201 25.95 0.82 -28.72
N GLN A 202 26.40 -0.06 -27.81
CA GLN A 202 27.66 -0.79 -27.93
C GLN A 202 27.55 -2.11 -28.72
N ALA A 203 26.33 -2.56 -29.03
CA ALA A 203 26.14 -3.73 -29.87
C ALA A 203 26.61 -3.41 -31.31
N PRO A 204 27.49 -4.23 -31.93
CA PRO A 204 27.97 -3.96 -33.30
C PRO A 204 26.75 -3.92 -34.24
N ALA A 205 26.73 -2.91 -35.10
CA ALA A 205 25.71 -2.79 -36.14
C ALA A 205 25.63 -4.09 -36.97
N PRO A 206 24.42 -4.61 -37.25
CA PRO A 206 24.31 -5.83 -38.04
C PRO A 206 24.99 -5.57 -39.40
N ALA A 207 25.98 -6.41 -39.74
CA ALA A 207 26.59 -6.40 -41.08
C ALA A 207 25.48 -6.50 -42.11
N ARG A 208 25.46 -5.54 -43.03
CA ARG A 208 24.52 -5.48 -44.14
C ARG A 208 24.80 -6.60 -45.12
#